data_ac497f003c72629f64f05a0f64044704
#
_entry.id   ac497f003c72629f64f05a0f64044704
#
_cell.length_a   1.000
_cell.length_b   1.000
_cell.length_c   1.000
_cell.angle_alpha   90.00
_cell.angle_beta   90.00
_cell.angle_gamma   90.00
#
_symmetry.space_group_name_H-M   'P 1'
#
loop_
_entity.id
_entity.type
_entity.pdbx_description
1 polymer ?
#
loop_
_entity_poly.entity_id
_entity_poly.type
_entity_poly.pdbx_seq_one_letter_code
_entity_poly.pdbx_strand_id
1 'polypeptide(L)'
;MYCTGLTNIKISDSITSINAATFFDCDRLTSVTIPEGVTNIGKSAFEDCHSLTSVTIPSSVINMDHASFYSCSKLKDISFTGTKAQWRAIIKNSKWKEFEVTYTIHCTDGDLEE
;
A
#
# COMPACT_ATOMS: atom_id res chain seq x y z
N MET A 1 -1.62 -9.82 -13.12
CA MET A 1 -0.95 -9.00 -14.15
C MET A 1 0.48 -8.71 -13.71
N TYR A 2 1.44 -8.86 -14.60
CA TYR A 2 2.83 -8.60 -14.27
C TYR A 2 3.23 -7.22 -14.74
N CYS A 3 3.90 -6.48 -13.89
CA CYS A 3 4.39 -5.12 -14.16
C CYS A 3 5.89 -5.13 -14.42
N THR A 4 6.39 -6.12 -15.14
CA THR A 4 7.82 -6.22 -15.38
C THR A 4 8.31 -5.02 -16.18
N GLY A 5 9.31 -4.33 -15.67
CA GLY A 5 9.89 -3.17 -16.33
C GLY A 5 9.29 -1.83 -15.95
N LEU A 6 8.15 -1.81 -15.24
CA LEU A 6 7.55 -0.54 -14.79
C LEU A 6 8.15 -0.15 -13.45
N THR A 7 8.69 1.08 -13.37
CA THR A 7 9.27 1.60 -12.13
C THR A 7 8.33 2.53 -11.38
N ASN A 8 7.37 3.11 -12.08
CA ASN A 8 6.38 4.02 -11.52
C ASN A 8 5.07 3.84 -12.25
N ILE A 9 3.96 3.79 -11.52
CA ILE A 9 2.63 3.55 -12.09
C ILE A 9 1.70 4.65 -11.64
N LYS A 10 1.00 5.24 -12.61
CA LYS A 10 -0.10 6.14 -12.33
C LYS A 10 -1.41 5.36 -12.40
N ILE A 11 -2.12 5.28 -11.29
CA ILE A 11 -3.40 4.61 -11.19
C ILE A 11 -4.51 5.61 -11.51
N SER A 12 -5.47 5.19 -12.32
CA SER A 12 -6.59 6.06 -12.71
C SER A 12 -7.38 6.54 -11.49
N ASP A 13 -7.73 7.83 -11.46
CA ASP A 13 -8.52 8.42 -10.37
C ASP A 13 -9.96 7.90 -10.33
N SER A 14 -10.39 7.19 -11.35
CA SER A 14 -11.79 6.71 -11.43
C SER A 14 -12.01 5.39 -10.70
N ILE A 15 -10.97 4.70 -10.26
CA ILE A 15 -11.15 3.42 -9.57
C ILE A 15 -11.46 3.63 -8.09
N THR A 16 -12.18 2.67 -7.51
CA THR A 16 -12.56 2.71 -6.08
C THR A 16 -11.92 1.56 -5.28
N SER A 17 -11.28 0.62 -5.94
CA SER A 17 -10.57 -0.45 -5.25
C SER A 17 -9.38 -0.93 -6.07
N ILE A 18 -8.36 -1.41 -5.38
CA ILE A 18 -7.26 -2.15 -5.99
C ILE A 18 -7.62 -3.63 -5.83
N ASN A 19 -7.87 -4.28 -6.95
CA ASN A 19 -8.32 -5.68 -6.94
C ASN A 19 -7.21 -6.63 -6.51
N ALA A 20 -7.59 -7.86 -6.16
CA ALA A 20 -6.64 -8.88 -5.74
C ALA A 20 -5.54 -9.06 -6.78
N ALA A 21 -4.28 -9.10 -6.31
CA ALA A 21 -3.09 -9.39 -7.11
C ALA A 21 -2.84 -8.42 -8.27
N THR A 22 -3.46 -7.24 -8.28
CA THR A 22 -3.33 -6.29 -9.41
C THR A 22 -1.86 -5.95 -9.70
N PHE A 23 -1.06 -5.72 -8.67
CA PHE A 23 0.37 -5.39 -8.81
C PHE A 23 1.27 -6.46 -8.19
N PHE A 24 0.76 -7.69 -8.13
CA PHE A 24 1.53 -8.81 -7.61
C PHE A 24 2.83 -8.99 -8.39
N ASP A 25 3.94 -9.11 -7.66
CA ASP A 25 5.26 -9.38 -8.23
C ASP A 25 5.73 -8.30 -9.23
N CYS A 26 5.39 -7.04 -8.95
CA CYS A 26 5.90 -5.90 -9.74
C CYS A 26 7.31 -5.58 -9.27
N ASP A 27 8.29 -6.36 -9.70
CA ASP A 27 9.66 -6.35 -9.18
C ASP A 27 10.40 -5.03 -9.37
N ARG A 28 10.02 -4.22 -10.34
CA ARG A 28 10.70 -2.97 -10.63
C ARG A 28 9.97 -1.74 -10.14
N LEU A 29 8.77 -1.92 -9.61
CA LEU A 29 7.98 -0.81 -9.09
C LEU A 29 8.67 -0.26 -7.84
N THR A 30 9.07 1.02 -7.87
CA THR A 30 9.77 1.66 -6.76
C THR A 30 8.88 2.54 -5.91
N SER A 31 7.82 3.11 -6.51
CA SER A 31 6.85 3.92 -5.79
C SER A 31 5.50 3.86 -6.48
N VAL A 32 4.45 4.05 -5.70
CA VAL A 32 3.08 4.09 -6.22
C VAL A 32 2.26 5.06 -5.39
N THR A 33 1.39 5.80 -6.04
CA THR A 33 0.41 6.65 -5.40
C THR A 33 -0.98 6.08 -5.68
N ILE A 34 -1.65 5.64 -4.62
CA ILE A 34 -3.02 5.16 -4.72
C ILE A 34 -3.94 6.38 -4.67
N PRO A 35 -4.84 6.56 -5.64
CA PRO A 35 -5.64 7.78 -5.73
C PRO A 35 -6.70 7.86 -4.62
N GLU A 36 -7.09 9.10 -4.29
CA GLU A 36 -8.24 9.34 -3.41
C GLU A 36 -9.49 8.72 -4.03
N GLY A 37 -10.35 8.17 -3.19
CA GLY A 37 -11.53 7.44 -3.63
C GLY A 37 -11.37 5.93 -3.55
N VAL A 38 -10.15 5.42 -3.52
CA VAL A 38 -9.92 3.98 -3.31
C VAL A 38 -10.26 3.65 -1.87
N THR A 39 -11.15 2.69 -1.66
CA THR A 39 -11.61 2.29 -0.33
C THR A 39 -11.04 0.95 0.11
N ASN A 40 -10.58 0.13 -0.82
CA ASN A 40 -10.10 -1.21 -0.52
C ASN A 40 -8.81 -1.53 -1.27
N ILE A 41 -7.84 -2.07 -0.55
CA ILE A 41 -6.62 -2.64 -1.14
C ILE A 41 -6.74 -4.15 -1.01
N GLY A 42 -6.83 -4.82 -2.15
CA GLY A 42 -7.19 -6.22 -2.24
C GLY A 42 -6.07 -7.17 -1.80
N LYS A 43 -6.45 -8.44 -1.70
CA LYS A 43 -5.55 -9.53 -1.32
C LYS A 43 -4.36 -9.58 -2.28
N SER A 44 -3.15 -9.58 -1.72
CA SER A 44 -1.91 -9.69 -2.50
C SER A 44 -1.72 -8.58 -3.53
N ALA A 45 -2.40 -7.44 -3.38
CA ALA A 45 -2.39 -6.38 -4.39
C ALA A 45 -0.97 -5.91 -4.72
N PHE A 46 -0.10 -5.80 -3.73
CA PHE A 46 1.30 -5.39 -3.88
C PHE A 46 2.26 -6.43 -3.31
N GLU A 47 1.84 -7.68 -3.22
CA GLU A 47 2.70 -8.73 -2.70
C GLU A 47 3.90 -8.95 -3.62
N ASP A 48 5.08 -9.17 -3.04
CA ASP A 48 6.33 -9.42 -3.75
C ASP A 48 6.82 -8.25 -4.62
N CYS A 49 6.44 -7.02 -4.26
CA CYS A 49 7.00 -5.83 -4.89
C CYS A 49 8.36 -5.52 -4.26
N HIS A 50 9.39 -6.24 -4.67
CA HIS A 50 10.69 -6.23 -3.99
C HIS A 50 11.49 -4.93 -4.13
N SER A 51 11.15 -4.08 -5.10
CA SER A 51 11.81 -2.79 -5.29
C SER A 51 11.02 -1.62 -4.71
N LEU A 52 9.80 -1.86 -4.24
CA LEU A 52 8.93 -0.80 -3.72
C LEU A 52 9.51 -0.23 -2.43
N THR A 53 9.84 1.06 -2.44
CA THR A 53 10.42 1.76 -1.30
C THR A 53 9.42 2.66 -0.60
N SER A 54 8.42 3.17 -1.32
CA SER A 54 7.42 4.05 -0.76
C SER A 54 6.07 3.87 -1.45
N VAL A 55 5.01 4.11 -0.71
CA VAL A 55 3.65 4.09 -1.24
C VAL A 55 2.85 5.20 -0.57
N THR A 56 1.98 5.84 -1.35
CA THR A 56 1.03 6.82 -0.82
C THR A 56 -0.35 6.17 -0.76
N ILE A 57 -0.92 6.11 0.43
CA ILE A 57 -2.25 5.52 0.68
C ILE A 57 -3.20 6.65 1.03
N PRO A 58 -4.34 6.78 0.34
CA PRO A 58 -5.28 7.86 0.60
C PRO A 58 -6.13 7.62 1.84
N SER A 59 -6.61 8.70 2.43
CA SER A 59 -7.48 8.63 3.62
C SER A 59 -8.82 7.94 3.36
N SER A 60 -9.18 7.76 2.10
CA SER A 60 -10.40 7.04 1.71
C SER A 60 -10.34 5.54 1.98
N VAL A 61 -9.15 4.96 2.13
CA VAL A 61 -9.01 3.51 2.34
C VAL A 61 -9.58 3.12 3.70
N ILE A 62 -10.44 2.10 3.70
CA ILE A 62 -11.06 1.56 4.91
C ILE A 62 -10.65 0.12 5.18
N ASN A 63 -10.07 -0.57 4.21
CA ASN A 63 -9.70 -1.99 4.36
C ASN A 63 -8.43 -2.31 3.59
N MET A 64 -7.52 -3.04 4.23
CA MET A 64 -6.35 -3.64 3.61
C MET A 64 -6.37 -5.14 3.87
N ASP A 65 -6.43 -5.91 2.79
CA ASP A 65 -6.65 -7.34 2.85
C ASP A 65 -5.35 -8.13 3.06
N HIS A 66 -5.49 -9.44 3.14
CA HIS A 66 -4.40 -10.39 3.36
C HIS A 66 -3.25 -10.18 2.36
N ALA A 67 -2.03 -10.09 2.88
CA ALA A 67 -0.82 -9.99 2.10
C ALA A 67 -0.77 -8.78 1.15
N SER A 68 -1.59 -7.74 1.37
CA SER A 68 -1.64 -6.60 0.44
C SER A 68 -0.27 -5.96 0.23
N PHE A 69 0.61 -5.97 1.23
CA PHE A 69 2.00 -5.47 1.13
C PHE A 69 3.02 -6.51 1.63
N TYR A 70 2.69 -7.78 1.53
CA TYR A 70 3.55 -8.85 2.02
C TYR A 70 4.78 -9.01 1.11
N SER A 71 5.94 -9.24 1.69
CA SER A 71 7.21 -9.41 0.95
C SER A 71 7.62 -8.19 0.12
N CYS A 72 7.24 -7.00 0.56
CA CYS A 72 7.80 -5.76 0.01
C CYS A 72 9.08 -5.45 0.79
N SER A 73 10.17 -6.15 0.45
CA SER A 73 11.37 -6.19 1.29
C SER A 73 12.10 -4.85 1.43
N LYS A 74 11.88 -3.92 0.52
CA LYS A 74 12.49 -2.58 0.57
C LYS A 74 11.55 -1.49 1.05
N LEU A 75 10.27 -1.81 1.26
CA LEU A 75 9.30 -0.81 1.71
C LEU A 75 9.60 -0.42 3.15
N LYS A 76 9.72 0.88 3.40
CA LYS A 76 9.97 1.43 4.73
C LYS A 76 9.02 2.55 5.08
N ASP A 77 8.57 3.32 4.09
CA ASP A 77 7.80 4.54 4.29
C ASP A 77 6.46 4.43 3.59
N ILE A 78 5.39 4.71 4.34
CA ILE A 78 4.05 4.82 3.81
C ILE A 78 3.59 6.24 4.10
N SER A 79 3.22 6.98 3.05
CA SER A 79 2.61 8.29 3.19
C SER A 79 1.10 8.13 3.20
N PHE A 80 0.47 8.52 4.29
CA PHE A 80 -0.97 8.45 4.44
C PHE A 80 -1.55 9.85 4.41
N THR A 81 -2.56 10.08 3.59
CA THR A 81 -3.12 11.43 3.42
C THR A 81 -4.12 11.83 4.51
N GLY A 82 -4.30 11.00 5.52
CA GLY A 82 -5.15 11.26 6.66
C GLY A 82 -4.38 11.40 7.97
N THR A 83 -5.12 11.43 9.07
CA THR A 83 -4.56 11.53 10.42
C THR A 83 -4.16 10.16 10.96
N LYS A 84 -3.41 10.18 12.07
CA LYS A 84 -3.07 8.95 12.79
C LYS A 84 -4.32 8.16 13.21
N ALA A 85 -5.35 8.86 13.66
CA ALA A 85 -6.61 8.21 14.07
C ALA A 85 -7.27 7.54 12.88
N GLN A 86 -7.26 8.17 11.71
CA GLN A 86 -7.82 7.59 10.50
C GLN A 86 -7.03 6.36 10.05
N TRP A 87 -5.70 6.41 10.15
CA TRP A 87 -4.87 5.23 9.85
C TRP A 87 -5.23 4.05 10.76
N ARG A 88 -5.34 4.32 12.05
CA ARG A 88 -5.68 3.27 13.02
C ARG A 88 -7.08 2.71 12.82
N ALA A 89 -7.98 3.48 12.22
CA ALA A 89 -9.35 3.05 11.93
C ALA A 89 -9.45 2.12 10.71
N ILE A 90 -8.40 2.06 9.88
CA ILE A 90 -8.39 1.14 8.74
C ILE A 90 -8.45 -0.29 9.25
N ILE A 91 -9.36 -1.09 8.69
CA ILE A 91 -9.43 -2.52 8.97
C ILE A 91 -8.29 -3.19 8.21
N LYS A 92 -7.31 -3.71 8.93
CA LYS A 92 -6.16 -4.36 8.34
C LYS A 92 -6.17 -5.83 8.71
N ASN A 93 -6.09 -6.69 7.70
CA ASN A 93 -5.92 -8.12 7.93
C ASN A 93 -4.64 -8.34 8.75
N SER A 94 -4.64 -9.31 9.66
CA SER A 94 -3.47 -9.56 10.51
C SER A 94 -2.18 -9.84 9.75
N LYS A 95 -2.28 -10.23 8.49
CA LYS A 95 -1.14 -10.52 7.63
C LYS A 95 -1.08 -9.57 6.43
N TRP A 96 -1.50 -8.33 6.60
CA TRP A 96 -1.42 -7.36 5.52
C TRP A 96 0.03 -7.04 5.15
N LYS A 97 0.96 -7.23 6.07
CA LYS A 97 2.41 -7.09 5.87
C LYS A 97 3.12 -8.20 6.64
N GLU A 98 4.44 -8.31 6.46
CA GLU A 98 5.23 -9.23 7.25
C GLU A 98 5.30 -8.77 8.72
N PHE A 99 5.17 -9.71 9.64
CA PHE A 99 5.10 -9.42 11.07
C PHE A 99 6.36 -8.71 11.58
N GLU A 100 7.53 -9.09 11.09
CA GLU A 100 8.81 -8.59 11.61
C GLU A 100 9.22 -7.24 11.02
N VAL A 101 8.49 -6.74 10.02
CA VAL A 101 8.83 -5.49 9.34
C VAL A 101 8.07 -4.35 10.00
N THR A 102 8.78 -3.25 10.26
CA THR A 102 8.17 -2.03 10.79
C THR A 102 8.25 -0.94 9.73
N TYR A 103 7.11 -0.33 9.44
CA TYR A 103 7.02 0.81 8.53
C TYR A 103 6.86 2.09 9.31
N THR A 104 7.37 3.20 8.78
CA THR A 104 7.03 4.54 9.25
C THR A 104 5.85 5.03 8.43
N ILE A 105 4.76 5.36 9.11
CA ILE A 105 3.55 5.87 8.48
C ILE A 105 3.53 7.38 8.68
N HIS A 106 3.69 8.13 7.59
CA HIS A 106 3.71 9.58 7.61
C HIS A 106 2.28 10.10 7.44
N CYS A 107 1.66 10.49 8.54
CA CYS A 107 0.29 11.02 8.56
C CYS A 107 0.31 12.54 8.56
N THR A 108 -0.86 13.17 8.38
CA THR A 108 -0.95 14.64 8.36
C THR A 108 -0.64 15.29 9.70
N ASP A 109 -0.79 14.55 10.80
CA ASP A 109 -0.54 15.04 12.16
C ASP A 109 0.68 14.35 12.81
N GLY A 110 1.57 13.77 12.03
CA GLY A 110 2.81 13.18 12.52
C GLY A 110 2.98 11.74 12.08
N ASP A 111 4.03 11.09 12.58
CA ASP A 111 4.41 9.76 12.17
C ASP A 111 3.96 8.70 13.17
N LEU A 112 3.66 7.52 12.64
CA LEU A 112 3.44 6.30 13.40
C LEU A 112 4.44 5.25 12.93
N GLU A 113 4.71 4.28 13.79
CA GLU A 113 5.44 3.08 13.39
C GLU A 113 4.53 1.86 13.54
N GLU A 114 4.51 1.05 12.51
CA GLU A 114 3.66 -0.14 12.53
C GLU A 114 4.28 -1.28 11.71
#